data_e716d9a580c7e67cf7f7ae0467800bc1
#
_entry.id   e716d9a580c7e67cf7f7ae0467800bc1
#
_cell.length_a   1.000
_cell.length_b   1.000
_cell.length_c   1.000
_cell.angle_alpha   90.00
_cell.angle_beta   90.00
_cell.angle_gamma   90.00
#
_symmetry.space_group_name_H-M   'P 1'
#
loop_
_entity.id
_entity.type
_entity.pdbx_description
1 polymer ?
#
loop_
_entity_poly.entity_id
_entity_poly.type
_entity_poly.pdbx_seq_one_letter_code
_entity_poly.pdbx_strand_id
1 'polypeptide(L)'
;NKDQNDRLDSVEEVNKDQNDRLDSVEEVNKDQNDRLDAVEEVNKEQNDRLDSVEEVNKDQNDRIDNHDAVIGVTNKDELNDAYSETHYINGSESMVEADQRLDQAVYEVNNRVDGLENRVDHLEDRIDKVGAMAAAIANLRTMGYDPAAPTEVAVGLGQYRDETGAALGLFHYPNRDFMLSLSVSTSGDEVMGGIGATWKFGRKSPEKVAEIKKAQAEADA
;
A
#
# COMPACT_ATOMS: atom_id res chain seq x y z
N ASN A 1 -75.55 99.60 7.33
CA ASN A 1 -74.08 99.55 7.68
C ASN A 1 -73.75 98.61 8.79
N LYS A 2 -74.54 98.39 9.86
CA LYS A 2 -74.18 97.47 10.94
C LYS A 2 -74.22 96.01 10.47
N ASP A 3 -75.25 95.62 9.78
CA ASP A 3 -75.41 94.23 9.25
C ASP A 3 -74.34 93.87 8.21
N GLN A 4 -73.83 94.86 7.46
CA GLN A 4 -72.67 94.63 6.54
C GLN A 4 -71.35 94.45 7.27
N ASN A 5 -71.12 95.21 8.36
CA ASN A 5 -69.91 95.01 9.18
C ASN A 5 -69.93 93.68 9.92
N ASP A 6 -71.09 93.32 10.54
CA ASP A 6 -71.20 92.01 11.22
C ASP A 6 -70.96 90.80 10.27
N ARG A 7 -71.34 90.95 9.00
CA ARG A 7 -71.02 89.95 7.94
C ARG A 7 -69.56 89.98 7.54
N LEU A 8 -68.91 91.15 7.52
CA LEU A 8 -67.51 91.28 7.23
C LEU A 8 -66.67 90.62 8.34
N ASP A 9 -66.97 90.91 9.59
CA ASP A 9 -66.34 90.34 10.76
C ASP A 9 -66.44 88.79 10.75
N SER A 10 -67.64 88.25 10.41
CA SER A 10 -67.83 86.80 10.27
C SER A 10 -67.00 86.19 9.14
N VAL A 11 -66.84 86.88 8.02
CA VAL A 11 -66.00 86.43 6.90
C VAL A 11 -64.51 86.48 7.29
N GLU A 12 -64.08 87.50 8.01
CA GLU A 12 -62.71 87.62 8.50
C GLU A 12 -62.35 86.46 9.51
N GLU A 13 -63.30 86.15 10.42
CA GLU A 13 -63.12 85.03 11.35
C GLU A 13 -63.02 83.69 10.64
N VAL A 14 -63.91 83.44 9.65
CA VAL A 14 -63.84 82.24 8.83
C VAL A 14 -62.50 82.13 8.02
N ASN A 15 -62.08 83.28 7.44
CA ASN A 15 -60.81 83.34 6.71
C ASN A 15 -59.63 83.03 7.62
N LYS A 16 -59.63 83.54 8.85
CA LYS A 16 -58.61 83.27 9.84
C LYS A 16 -58.59 81.78 10.19
N ASP A 17 -59.73 81.14 10.48
CA ASP A 17 -59.84 79.71 10.77
C ASP A 17 -59.36 78.86 9.59
N GLN A 18 -59.67 79.29 8.36
CA GLN A 18 -59.17 78.60 7.16
C GLN A 18 -57.64 78.71 7.01
N ASN A 19 -57.02 79.85 7.31
CA ASN A 19 -55.61 80.04 7.27
C ASN A 19 -54.94 79.18 8.37
N ASP A 20 -55.42 79.19 9.60
CA ASP A 20 -54.89 78.38 10.69
C ASP A 20 -54.97 76.88 10.34
N ARG A 21 -55.99 76.43 9.63
CA ARG A 21 -56.12 75.06 9.13
C ARG A 21 -55.14 74.79 7.99
N LEU A 22 -54.91 75.74 7.08
CA LEU A 22 -53.89 75.58 6.00
C LEU A 22 -52.49 75.47 6.59
N ASP A 23 -52.15 76.33 7.55
CA ASP A 23 -50.83 76.23 8.24
C ASP A 23 -50.65 74.89 8.93
N SER A 24 -51.66 74.33 9.58
CA SER A 24 -51.66 73.03 10.18
C SER A 24 -51.44 71.88 9.14
N VAL A 25 -52.08 71.99 7.96
CA VAL A 25 -51.91 71.04 6.87
C VAL A 25 -50.50 71.13 6.27
N GLU A 26 -49.94 72.33 6.14
CA GLU A 26 -48.57 72.52 5.66
C GLU A 26 -47.56 71.94 6.62
N GLU A 27 -47.72 72.08 7.94
CA GLU A 27 -46.85 71.46 8.95
C GLU A 27 -46.91 69.95 8.91
N VAL A 28 -48.13 69.36 8.81
CA VAL A 28 -48.28 67.87 8.65
C VAL A 28 -47.64 67.36 7.36
N ASN A 29 -47.83 68.11 6.25
CA ASN A 29 -47.21 67.75 4.99
C ASN A 29 -45.68 67.77 5.07
N LYS A 30 -45.11 68.75 5.75
CA LYS A 30 -43.69 68.85 5.98
C LYS A 30 -43.15 67.61 6.81
N ASP A 31 -43.84 67.32 7.93
CA ASP A 31 -43.50 66.16 8.78
C ASP A 31 -43.58 64.86 7.97
N GLN A 32 -44.56 64.67 7.11
CA GLN A 32 -44.73 63.55 6.23
C GLN A 32 -43.57 63.41 5.22
N ASN A 33 -43.16 64.54 4.62
CA ASN A 33 -42.01 64.53 3.70
C ASN A 33 -40.71 64.18 4.43
N ASP A 34 -40.41 64.75 5.59
CA ASP A 34 -39.24 64.45 6.40
C ASP A 34 -39.20 62.97 6.78
N ARG A 35 -40.36 62.33 7.04
CA ARG A 35 -40.48 60.90 7.30
C ARG A 35 -40.27 60.07 6.04
N LEU A 36 -40.71 60.48 4.87
CA LEU A 36 -40.48 59.84 3.61
C LEU A 36 -38.96 59.81 3.26
N ASP A 37 -38.31 60.98 3.41
CA ASP A 37 -36.85 61.07 3.18
C ASP A 37 -36.08 60.14 4.11
N ALA A 38 -36.46 60.06 5.39
CA ALA A 38 -35.84 59.11 6.34
C ALA A 38 -36.07 57.66 5.93
N VAL A 39 -37.24 57.30 5.42
CA VAL A 39 -37.55 55.96 4.92
C VAL A 39 -36.71 55.64 3.65
N GLU A 40 -36.56 56.57 2.75
CA GLU A 40 -35.76 56.42 1.54
C GLU A 40 -34.28 56.18 1.90
N GLU A 41 -33.71 56.91 2.87
CA GLU A 41 -32.35 56.70 3.35
C GLU A 41 -32.15 55.30 3.96
N VAL A 42 -33.07 54.86 4.82
CA VAL A 42 -33.05 53.50 5.40
C VAL A 42 -33.15 52.44 4.30
N ASN A 43 -34.03 52.63 3.32
CA ASN A 43 -34.13 51.68 2.20
C ASN A 43 -32.85 51.61 1.38
N LYS A 44 -32.16 52.72 1.16
CA LYS A 44 -30.88 52.75 0.50
C LYS A 44 -29.82 51.97 1.28
N GLU A 45 -29.70 52.26 2.59
CA GLU A 45 -28.76 51.51 3.46
C GLU A 45 -29.06 50.01 3.46
N GLN A 46 -30.34 49.60 3.45
CA GLN A 46 -30.74 48.20 3.37
C GLN A 46 -30.31 47.54 2.04
N ASN A 47 -30.49 48.25 0.93
CA ASN A 47 -30.06 47.76 -0.38
C ASN A 47 -28.53 47.60 -0.43
N ASP A 48 -27.76 48.59 0.03
CA ASP A 48 -26.28 48.50 0.09
C ASP A 48 -25.83 47.32 0.95
N ARG A 49 -26.56 47.00 2.03
CA ARG A 49 -26.28 45.80 2.83
C ARG A 49 -26.62 44.49 2.13
N LEU A 50 -27.72 44.45 1.38
CA LEU A 50 -28.12 43.30 0.57
C LEU A 50 -27.07 43.00 -0.52
N ASP A 51 -26.62 44.02 -1.24
CA ASP A 51 -25.57 43.91 -2.25
C ASP A 51 -24.28 43.33 -1.63
N SER A 52 -23.89 43.81 -0.45
CA SER A 52 -22.73 43.28 0.27
C SER A 52 -22.89 41.80 0.69
N VAL A 53 -24.09 41.39 1.10
CA VAL A 53 -24.41 40.00 1.45
C VAL A 53 -24.38 39.12 0.20
N GLU A 54 -24.88 39.59 -0.92
CA GLU A 54 -24.83 38.85 -2.19
C GLU A 54 -23.39 38.63 -2.66
N GLU A 55 -22.51 39.62 -2.55
CA GLU A 55 -21.08 39.49 -2.88
C GLU A 55 -20.39 38.47 -1.98
N VAL A 56 -20.62 38.51 -0.67
CA VAL A 56 -20.08 37.53 0.28
C VAL A 56 -20.57 36.11 -0.02
N ASN A 57 -21.86 35.96 -0.32
CA ASN A 57 -22.42 34.65 -0.68
C ASN A 57 -21.81 34.09 -1.96
N LYS A 58 -21.57 34.95 -2.96
CA LYS A 58 -20.89 34.54 -4.19
C LYS A 58 -19.46 34.06 -3.90
N ASP A 59 -18.67 34.83 -3.12
CA ASP A 59 -17.30 34.40 -2.73
C ASP A 59 -17.31 33.08 -1.96
N GLN A 60 -18.27 32.88 -1.08
CA GLN A 60 -18.42 31.61 -0.34
C GLN A 60 -18.74 30.45 -1.27
N ASN A 61 -19.62 30.62 -2.24
CA ASN A 61 -19.94 29.59 -3.23
C ASN A 61 -18.73 29.26 -4.09
N ASP A 62 -18.02 30.26 -4.61
CA ASP A 62 -16.78 30.05 -5.39
C ASP A 62 -15.72 29.28 -4.58
N ARG A 63 -15.64 29.51 -3.26
CA ARG A 63 -14.74 28.75 -2.37
C ARG A 63 -15.21 27.32 -2.15
N ILE A 64 -16.50 27.07 -2.02
CA ILE A 64 -17.08 25.72 -1.90
C ILE A 64 -16.81 24.95 -3.18
N ASP A 65 -17.10 25.52 -4.35
CA ASP A 65 -16.85 24.88 -5.65
C ASP A 65 -15.38 24.52 -5.85
N ASN A 66 -14.45 25.38 -5.41
CA ASN A 66 -13.03 25.10 -5.42
C ASN A 66 -12.65 23.92 -4.48
N HIS A 67 -13.24 23.86 -3.28
CA HIS A 67 -13.00 22.75 -2.36
C HIS A 67 -13.50 21.43 -2.96
N ASP A 68 -14.70 21.42 -3.52
CA ASP A 68 -15.30 20.24 -4.13
C ASP A 68 -14.48 19.74 -5.32
N ALA A 69 -13.94 20.66 -6.14
CA ALA A 69 -13.05 20.32 -7.24
C ALA A 69 -11.72 19.70 -6.78
N VAL A 70 -11.17 20.14 -5.64
CA VAL A 70 -9.92 19.58 -5.07
C VAL A 70 -10.17 18.23 -4.39
N ILE A 71 -11.29 18.08 -3.69
CA ILE A 71 -11.67 16.85 -2.98
C ILE A 71 -12.18 15.78 -3.97
N GLY A 72 -12.78 16.20 -5.08
CA GLY A 72 -13.33 15.34 -6.13
C GLY A 72 -14.73 14.81 -5.82
N VAL A 73 -15.36 15.25 -4.72
CA VAL A 73 -16.73 14.90 -4.31
C VAL A 73 -17.39 16.10 -3.65
N THR A 74 -18.72 16.21 -3.77
CA THR A 74 -19.50 17.35 -3.26
C THR A 74 -20.17 17.07 -1.92
N ASN A 75 -20.29 15.81 -1.56
CA ASN A 75 -20.97 15.39 -0.34
C ASN A 75 -20.48 14.01 0.15
N LYS A 76 -20.95 13.62 1.36
CA LYS A 76 -20.57 12.35 2.00
C LYS A 76 -21.04 11.11 1.24
N ASP A 77 -22.17 11.17 0.55
CA ASP A 77 -22.69 10.02 -0.18
C ASP A 77 -21.83 9.70 -1.40
N GLU A 78 -21.40 10.73 -2.14
CA GLU A 78 -20.43 10.58 -3.24
C GLU A 78 -19.06 10.06 -2.75
N LEU A 79 -18.61 10.49 -1.56
CA LEU A 79 -17.39 9.97 -0.94
C LEU A 79 -17.53 8.47 -0.62
N ASN A 80 -18.64 8.07 -0.04
CA ASN A 80 -18.93 6.68 0.26
C ASN A 80 -18.98 5.82 -1.01
N ASP A 81 -19.61 6.33 -2.08
CA ASP A 81 -19.68 5.65 -3.37
C ASP A 81 -18.29 5.51 -3.99
N ALA A 82 -17.47 6.56 -3.97
CA ALA A 82 -16.10 6.53 -4.47
C ALA A 82 -15.22 5.49 -3.75
N TYR A 83 -15.46 5.25 -2.47
CA TYR A 83 -14.69 4.28 -1.68
C TYR A 83 -15.29 2.87 -1.68
N SER A 84 -16.52 2.67 -2.17
CA SER A 84 -17.27 1.42 -2.08
C SER A 84 -16.58 0.22 -2.73
N GLU A 85 -15.84 0.45 -3.82
CA GLU A 85 -15.12 -0.60 -4.57
C GLU A 85 -13.64 -0.71 -4.20
N THR A 86 -13.16 0.04 -3.21
CA THR A 86 -11.77 0.00 -2.77
C THR A 86 -11.53 -1.12 -1.75
N HIS A 87 -10.30 -1.65 -1.67
CA HIS A 87 -10.00 -2.76 -0.75
C HIS A 87 -9.72 -2.30 0.68
N TYR A 88 -9.01 -1.19 0.85
CA TYR A 88 -8.50 -0.76 2.17
C TYR A 88 -9.32 0.38 2.78
N ILE A 89 -9.86 1.28 1.94
CA ILE A 89 -10.58 2.47 2.37
C ILE A 89 -12.11 2.36 2.25
N ASN A 90 -12.62 1.22 1.83
CA ASN A 90 -14.05 0.95 1.80
C ASN A 90 -14.68 1.18 3.18
N GLY A 91 -15.80 1.91 3.20
CA GLY A 91 -16.51 2.29 4.44
C GLY A 91 -15.81 3.37 5.26
N SER A 92 -14.83 4.09 4.69
CA SER A 92 -14.31 5.32 5.29
C SER A 92 -15.33 6.43 5.17
N GLU A 93 -15.58 7.13 6.28
CA GLU A 93 -16.57 8.21 6.34
C GLU A 93 -15.96 9.60 6.09
N SER A 94 -14.63 9.66 5.92
CA SER A 94 -13.87 10.87 5.63
C SER A 94 -12.55 10.54 4.93
N MET A 95 -11.97 11.52 4.25
CA MET A 95 -10.63 11.41 3.65
C MET A 95 -9.56 11.12 4.71
N VAL A 96 -9.65 11.72 5.89
CA VAL A 96 -8.71 11.48 6.99
C VAL A 96 -8.76 10.02 7.44
N GLU A 97 -9.95 9.44 7.54
CA GLU A 97 -10.11 8.02 7.87
C GLU A 97 -9.56 7.11 6.76
N ALA A 98 -9.77 7.48 5.49
CA ALA A 98 -9.21 6.75 4.36
C ALA A 98 -7.67 6.77 4.39
N ASP A 99 -7.06 7.93 4.65
CA ASP A 99 -5.61 8.06 4.77
C ASP A 99 -5.06 7.22 5.92
N GLN A 100 -5.72 7.22 7.09
CA GLN A 100 -5.32 6.39 8.24
C GLN A 100 -5.40 4.90 7.92
N ARG A 101 -6.42 4.45 7.19
CA ARG A 101 -6.55 3.05 6.77
C ARG A 101 -5.48 2.67 5.74
N LEU A 102 -5.13 3.57 4.83
CA LEU A 102 -4.03 3.37 3.87
C LEU A 102 -2.68 3.30 4.57
N ASP A 103 -2.40 4.22 5.51
CA ASP A 103 -1.18 4.22 6.31
C ASP A 103 -1.02 2.90 7.07
N GLN A 104 -2.08 2.43 7.73
CA GLN A 104 -2.09 1.14 8.42
C GLN A 104 -1.84 -0.03 7.46
N ALA A 105 -2.47 -0.03 6.27
CA ALA A 105 -2.26 -1.08 5.28
C ALA A 105 -0.82 -1.11 4.76
N VAL A 106 -0.23 0.06 4.50
CA VAL A 106 1.18 0.19 4.09
C VAL A 106 2.12 -0.32 5.19
N TYR A 107 1.87 0.04 6.45
CA TYR A 107 2.64 -0.46 7.59
C TYR A 107 2.61 -1.99 7.70
N GLU A 108 1.43 -2.60 7.54
CA GLU A 108 1.27 -4.06 7.56
C GLU A 108 1.99 -4.74 6.40
N VAL A 109 1.93 -4.15 5.19
CA VAL A 109 2.67 -4.66 4.02
C VAL A 109 4.17 -4.60 4.26
N ASN A 110 4.70 -3.48 4.77
CA ASN A 110 6.12 -3.34 5.09
C ASN A 110 6.59 -4.41 6.10
N ASN A 111 5.86 -4.62 7.18
CA ASN A 111 6.18 -5.67 8.16
C ASN A 111 6.20 -7.08 7.53
N ARG A 112 5.31 -7.35 6.56
CA ARG A 112 5.30 -8.61 5.82
C ARG A 112 6.49 -8.74 4.87
N VAL A 113 6.88 -7.64 4.22
CA VAL A 113 8.06 -7.59 3.35
C VAL A 113 9.32 -7.89 4.16
N ASP A 114 9.53 -7.21 5.30
CA ASP A 114 10.66 -7.45 6.21
C ASP A 114 10.72 -8.94 6.66
N GLY A 115 9.56 -9.51 6.97
CA GLY A 115 9.47 -10.93 7.32
C GLY A 115 9.79 -11.87 6.16
N LEU A 116 9.48 -11.50 4.92
CA LEU A 116 9.84 -12.25 3.73
C LEU A 116 11.34 -12.13 3.42
N GLU A 117 11.93 -10.95 3.54
CA GLU A 117 13.37 -10.74 3.38
C GLU A 117 14.16 -11.62 4.35
N ASN A 118 13.83 -11.61 5.64
CA ASN A 118 14.47 -12.50 6.63
C ASN A 118 14.35 -13.99 6.27
N ARG A 119 13.22 -14.41 5.69
CA ARG A 119 13.03 -15.80 5.24
C ARG A 119 13.84 -16.13 4.01
N VAL A 120 14.00 -15.19 3.08
CA VAL A 120 14.82 -15.35 1.89
C VAL A 120 16.29 -15.51 2.28
N ASP A 121 16.81 -14.65 3.14
CA ASP A 121 18.18 -14.71 3.65
C ASP A 121 18.46 -16.08 4.32
N HIS A 122 17.53 -16.55 5.15
CA HIS A 122 17.64 -17.87 5.78
C HIS A 122 17.61 -19.03 4.77
N LEU A 123 16.80 -18.92 3.71
CA LEU A 123 16.76 -19.93 2.66
C LEU A 123 18.05 -19.92 1.83
N GLU A 124 18.62 -18.77 1.53
CA GLU A 124 19.92 -18.66 0.85
C GLU A 124 21.03 -19.33 1.66
N ASP A 125 21.14 -19.05 2.95
CA ASP A 125 22.09 -19.69 3.87
C ASP A 125 21.92 -21.22 3.85
N ARG A 126 20.70 -21.73 3.93
CA ARG A 126 20.42 -23.17 3.87
C ARG A 126 20.79 -23.79 2.51
N ILE A 127 20.54 -23.09 1.41
CA ILE A 127 20.94 -23.58 0.07
C ILE A 127 22.45 -23.70 -0.02
N ASP A 128 23.18 -22.74 0.50
CA ASP A 128 24.66 -22.75 0.46
C ASP A 128 25.23 -23.89 1.32
N LYS A 129 24.67 -24.13 2.50
CA LYS A 129 25.00 -25.29 3.34
C LYS A 129 24.71 -26.60 2.64
N VAL A 130 23.55 -26.77 2.01
CA VAL A 130 23.20 -27.97 1.23
C VAL A 130 24.16 -28.16 0.07
N GLY A 131 24.53 -27.09 -0.63
CA GLY A 131 25.55 -27.14 -1.70
C GLY A 131 26.91 -27.63 -1.22
N ALA A 132 27.39 -27.11 -0.08
CA ALA A 132 28.63 -27.50 0.54
C ALA A 132 28.62 -28.98 1.01
N MET A 133 27.52 -29.42 1.62
CA MET A 133 27.33 -30.84 2.02
C MET A 133 27.30 -31.76 0.82
N ALA A 134 26.63 -31.42 -0.26
CA ALA A 134 26.58 -32.20 -1.49
C ALA A 134 27.96 -32.29 -2.13
N ALA A 135 28.74 -31.22 -2.17
CA ALA A 135 30.11 -31.20 -2.64
C ALA A 135 31.01 -32.11 -1.77
N ALA A 136 30.83 -32.09 -0.44
CA ALA A 136 31.56 -32.96 0.47
C ALA A 136 31.27 -34.46 0.23
N ILE A 137 30.00 -34.84 0.04
CA ILE A 137 29.59 -36.20 -0.31
C ILE A 137 30.18 -36.61 -1.67
N ALA A 138 30.17 -35.75 -2.67
CA ALA A 138 30.71 -36.01 -3.99
C ALA A 138 32.23 -36.26 -3.97
N ASN A 139 32.93 -35.79 -2.95
CA ASN A 139 34.36 -36.00 -2.75
C ASN A 139 34.70 -37.30 -1.98
N LEU A 140 33.69 -38.05 -1.51
CA LEU A 140 33.93 -39.37 -0.93
C LEU A 140 34.45 -40.32 -2.04
N ARG A 141 35.67 -40.84 -1.89
CA ARG A 141 36.33 -41.75 -2.84
C ARG A 141 36.59 -43.09 -2.19
N THR A 142 36.39 -44.15 -2.96
CA THR A 142 36.68 -45.52 -2.56
C THR A 142 37.90 -46.06 -3.30
N MET A 143 38.66 -46.93 -2.68
CA MET A 143 39.81 -47.59 -3.30
C MET A 143 39.38 -48.84 -4.10
N GLY A 144 38.19 -49.35 -3.87
CA GLY A 144 37.60 -50.49 -4.56
C GLY A 144 37.65 -51.77 -3.74
N TYR A 145 37.15 -52.87 -4.30
CA TYR A 145 37.05 -54.18 -3.61
C TYR A 145 38.43 -54.82 -3.30
N ASP A 146 38.65 -55.02 -2.01
CA ASP A 146 39.76 -55.88 -1.51
C ASP A 146 39.13 -56.96 -0.61
N PRO A 147 39.35 -58.25 -0.92
CA PRO A 147 38.86 -59.39 -0.12
C PRO A 147 39.43 -59.40 1.29
N ALA A 148 40.64 -58.86 1.51
CA ALA A 148 41.26 -58.74 2.82
C ALA A 148 40.78 -57.62 3.66
N ALA A 149 40.17 -56.53 3.02
CA ALA A 149 39.65 -55.34 3.67
C ALA A 149 38.36 -54.91 2.98
N PRO A 150 37.22 -55.60 3.18
CA PRO A 150 35.99 -55.35 2.42
C PRO A 150 35.20 -54.11 2.87
N THR A 151 35.67 -53.39 3.88
CA THR A 151 35.02 -52.20 4.41
C THR A 151 35.97 -51.03 4.40
N GLU A 152 35.52 -49.91 3.82
CA GLU A 152 36.29 -48.68 3.72
C GLU A 152 35.54 -47.54 4.40
N VAL A 153 36.30 -46.60 4.96
CA VAL A 153 35.80 -45.31 5.47
C VAL A 153 36.45 -44.21 4.65
N ALA A 154 35.65 -43.31 4.14
CA ALA A 154 36.12 -42.12 3.42
C ALA A 154 35.68 -40.84 4.11
N VAL A 155 36.51 -39.80 4.02
CA VAL A 155 36.21 -38.47 4.48
C VAL A 155 36.26 -37.53 3.28
N GLY A 156 35.31 -36.63 3.16
CA GLY A 156 35.24 -35.62 2.12
C GLY A 156 35.01 -34.24 2.69
N LEU A 157 35.62 -33.23 2.09
CA LEU A 157 35.34 -31.83 2.33
C LEU A 157 34.79 -31.21 1.05
N GLY A 158 33.85 -30.32 1.17
CA GLY A 158 33.25 -29.57 0.06
C GLY A 158 33.04 -28.13 0.43
N GLN A 159 33.14 -27.27 -0.54
CA GLN A 159 32.82 -25.85 -0.38
C GLN A 159 31.83 -25.42 -1.47
N TYR A 160 30.87 -24.61 -1.10
CA TYR A 160 29.96 -23.99 -2.01
C TYR A 160 29.69 -22.56 -1.53
N ARG A 161 30.01 -21.59 -2.38
CA ARG A 161 30.04 -20.16 -2.01
C ARG A 161 30.86 -19.95 -0.72
N ASP A 162 30.28 -19.42 0.33
CA ASP A 162 30.94 -19.09 1.59
C ASP A 162 30.84 -20.23 2.65
N GLU A 163 30.12 -21.32 2.31
CA GLU A 163 29.87 -22.43 3.22
C GLU A 163 30.81 -23.63 2.96
N THR A 164 31.23 -24.27 4.05
CA THR A 164 32.07 -25.47 4.01
C THR A 164 31.32 -26.63 4.63
N GLY A 165 31.27 -27.77 3.90
CA GLY A 165 30.72 -29.03 4.36
C GLY A 165 31.77 -30.07 4.60
N ALA A 166 31.52 -30.96 5.56
CA ALA A 166 32.31 -32.16 5.81
C ALA A 166 31.43 -33.41 5.66
N ALA A 167 31.94 -34.47 5.08
CA ALA A 167 31.24 -35.73 4.89
C ALA A 167 32.08 -36.92 5.39
N LEU A 168 31.37 -37.91 5.94
CA LEU A 168 31.90 -39.22 6.28
C LEU A 168 31.11 -40.28 5.50
N GLY A 169 31.82 -41.17 4.83
CA GLY A 169 31.25 -42.30 4.10
C GLY A 169 31.76 -43.65 4.63
N LEU A 170 30.87 -44.63 4.75
CA LEU A 170 31.17 -46.03 5.02
C LEU A 170 30.76 -46.84 3.78
N PHE A 171 31.70 -47.61 3.23
CA PHE A 171 31.49 -48.43 2.06
C PHE A 171 31.83 -49.90 2.41
N HIS A 172 30.91 -50.80 2.08
CA HIS A 172 31.08 -52.22 2.34
C HIS A 172 30.88 -53.03 1.06
N TYR A 173 31.81 -53.91 0.74
CA TYR A 173 31.80 -54.74 -0.44
C TYR A 173 31.56 -56.20 -0.05
N PRO A 174 30.31 -56.74 0.00
CA PRO A 174 30.02 -58.13 0.24
C PRO A 174 30.71 -59.10 -0.79
N ASN A 175 30.87 -58.54 -2.01
CA ASN A 175 31.65 -59.21 -3.05
C ASN A 175 32.18 -58.18 -4.05
N ARG A 176 32.98 -58.58 -5.02
CA ARG A 176 33.66 -57.70 -5.98
C ARG A 176 32.67 -57.00 -6.99
N ASP A 177 31.43 -57.45 -7.03
CA ASP A 177 30.43 -56.93 -7.95
C ASP A 177 29.30 -56.19 -7.27
N PHE A 178 29.32 -56.07 -5.92
CA PHE A 178 28.31 -55.39 -5.16
C PHE A 178 28.96 -54.56 -4.04
N MET A 179 28.45 -53.31 -3.88
CA MET A 179 28.88 -52.39 -2.83
C MET A 179 27.64 -51.73 -2.19
N LEU A 180 27.64 -51.66 -0.88
CA LEU A 180 26.74 -50.83 -0.07
C LEU A 180 27.49 -49.59 0.40
N SER A 181 26.80 -48.47 0.45
CA SER A 181 27.34 -47.22 0.98
C SER A 181 26.37 -46.55 1.96
N LEU A 182 26.92 -45.96 2.98
CA LEU A 182 26.26 -45.06 3.90
C LEU A 182 27.09 -43.79 3.98
N SER A 183 26.43 -42.64 3.91
CA SER A 183 27.10 -41.34 4.02
C SER A 183 26.33 -40.39 4.92
N VAL A 184 27.04 -39.55 5.62
CA VAL A 184 26.54 -38.43 6.38
C VAL A 184 27.42 -37.21 6.10
N SER A 185 26.79 -36.03 5.98
CA SER A 185 27.52 -34.79 5.84
C SER A 185 26.87 -33.71 6.70
N THR A 186 27.65 -32.70 7.05
CA THR A 186 27.22 -31.56 7.84
C THR A 186 27.85 -30.28 7.33
N SER A 187 27.10 -29.17 7.47
CA SER A 187 27.58 -27.80 7.30
C SER A 187 26.83 -26.92 8.30
N GLY A 188 27.57 -26.35 9.26
CA GLY A 188 26.98 -25.60 10.37
C GLY A 188 26.01 -26.47 11.17
N ASP A 189 24.75 -26.07 11.19
CA ASP A 189 23.63 -26.72 11.89
C ASP A 189 22.82 -27.70 11.01
N GLU A 190 23.11 -27.76 9.72
CA GLU A 190 22.43 -28.67 8.77
C GLU A 190 23.15 -30.01 8.66
N VAL A 191 22.37 -31.08 8.53
CA VAL A 191 22.86 -32.45 8.37
C VAL A 191 22.16 -33.14 7.21
N MET A 192 22.90 -33.84 6.38
CA MET A 192 22.41 -34.64 5.27
C MET A 192 22.94 -36.04 5.35
N GLY A 193 22.13 -37.04 5.03
CA GLY A 193 22.54 -38.44 5.00
C GLY A 193 21.96 -39.19 3.81
N GLY A 194 22.64 -40.25 3.40
CA GLY A 194 22.21 -41.09 2.29
C GLY A 194 22.72 -42.54 2.41
N ILE A 195 21.95 -43.45 1.83
CA ILE A 195 22.32 -44.86 1.65
C ILE A 195 22.33 -45.16 0.15
N GLY A 196 23.26 -45.99 -0.29
CA GLY A 196 23.37 -46.36 -1.69
C GLY A 196 23.77 -47.80 -1.86
N ALA A 197 23.52 -48.35 -3.04
CA ALA A 197 23.96 -49.66 -3.45
C ALA A 197 24.41 -49.61 -4.91
N THR A 198 25.51 -50.26 -5.21
CA THR A 198 26.11 -50.28 -6.54
C THR A 198 26.38 -51.71 -6.98
N TRP A 199 26.00 -52.03 -8.22
CA TRP A 199 26.21 -53.34 -8.82
C TRP A 199 27.02 -53.21 -10.09
N LYS A 200 27.97 -54.24 -10.34
CA LYS A 200 28.67 -54.39 -11.61
C LYS A 200 28.06 -55.54 -12.40
N PHE A 201 27.72 -55.29 -13.65
CA PHE A 201 27.12 -56.27 -14.54
C PHE A 201 28.05 -56.58 -15.73
N GLY A 202 27.80 -57.71 -16.40
CA GLY A 202 28.45 -58.04 -17.67
C GLY A 202 29.91 -58.45 -17.54
N ARG A 203 30.27 -59.00 -16.41
CA ARG A 203 31.64 -59.56 -16.23
C ARG A 203 31.90 -60.59 -17.27
N LYS A 204 32.97 -60.44 -18.04
CA LYS A 204 33.46 -61.40 -19.01
C LYS A 204 34.31 -62.46 -18.30
N SER A 205 34.31 -63.74 -18.81
CA SER A 205 35.22 -64.83 -18.31
C SER A 205 36.67 -64.44 -18.51
N PRO A 206 37.58 -64.95 -17.65
CA PRO A 206 39.01 -64.65 -17.77
C PRO A 206 39.55 -64.90 -19.19
N GLU A 207 39.07 -65.97 -19.86
CA GLU A 207 39.45 -66.35 -21.24
C GLU A 207 39.07 -65.22 -22.23
N LYS A 208 37.78 -64.68 -22.18
CA LYS A 208 37.38 -63.58 -23.04
C LYS A 208 38.12 -62.29 -22.75
N VAL A 209 38.52 -62.04 -21.50
CA VAL A 209 39.32 -60.86 -21.14
C VAL A 209 40.76 -61.00 -21.72
N ALA A 210 41.35 -62.19 -21.71
CA ALA A 210 42.66 -62.42 -22.30
C ALA A 210 42.61 -62.23 -23.84
N GLU A 211 41.55 -62.72 -24.48
CA GLU A 211 41.29 -62.55 -25.93
C GLU A 211 41.16 -61.12 -26.34
N ILE A 212 40.40 -60.36 -25.58
CA ILE A 212 40.18 -58.85 -25.81
C ILE A 212 41.52 -58.12 -25.64
N LYS A 213 42.30 -58.43 -24.59
CA LYS A 213 43.62 -57.79 -24.37
C LYS A 213 44.59 -58.06 -25.49
N LYS A 214 44.57 -59.34 -26.03
CA LYS A 214 45.41 -59.72 -27.13
C LYS A 214 45.03 -59.02 -28.42
N ALA A 215 43.70 -58.89 -28.72
CA ALA A 215 43.24 -58.19 -29.87
C ALA A 215 43.52 -56.66 -29.77
N GLN A 216 43.45 -56.05 -28.58
CA GLN A 216 43.87 -54.67 -28.38
C GLN A 216 45.34 -54.42 -28.60
N ALA A 217 46.21 -55.31 -28.08
CA ALA A 217 47.67 -55.23 -28.28
C ALA A 217 48.07 -55.42 -29.75
N GLU A 218 47.32 -56.21 -30.51
CA GLU A 218 47.53 -56.40 -31.96
C GLU A 218 47.03 -55.21 -32.79
N ALA A 219 46.04 -54.43 -32.28
CA ALA A 219 45.54 -53.26 -32.94
C ALA A 219 46.37 -51.97 -32.66
N ASP A 220 47.13 -51.97 -31.56
CA ASP A 220 47.99 -50.84 -31.16
C ASP A 220 49.47 -51.03 -31.68
N ALA A 221 49.78 -52.15 -32.37
CA ALA A 221 51.07 -52.46 -32.96
C ALA A 221 51.09 -52.15 -34.46
#